data_1c1b5d21e0dd4ecc1fd7e54bcf0b036a
#
_entry.id   1c1b5d21e0dd4ecc1fd7e54bcf0b036a
#
_cell.length_a   1.000
_cell.length_b   1.000
_cell.length_c   1.000
_cell.angle_alpha   90.00
_cell.angle_beta   90.00
_cell.angle_gamma   90.00
#
_symmetry.space_group_name_H-M   'P 1'
#
loop_
_entity.id
_entity.type
_entity.pdbx_description
1 polymer ?
#
loop_
_entity_poly.entity_id
_entity_poly.type
_entity_poly.pdbx_seq_one_letter_code
_entity_poly.pdbx_strand_id
1 'polypeptide(L)'
;STNLLRDDDVRTVEDEGRQFVVVNVPRASRLQRPVFVGPNPMTGTYRRAEEGDYRCSDDEVRRMLADQSDTPADSQIVEHFGQPDFDPETVRQYRNRFASRAPDHPWLLLDDAPLLTKLSALRRDRATGLEGATVAGLLMFGRFEALRDALPGFHVDYRERLSDDPAVRWTDRVVPDGTWENNLFQFYL
;
A
#
# COMPACT_ATOMS: atom_id res chain seq x y z
N SER A 1 -26.58 5.13 0.44
CA SER A 1 -26.22 3.71 0.22
C SER A 1 -26.06 3.45 -1.25
N THR A 2 -24.96 2.84 -1.64
CA THR A 2 -24.74 2.45 -3.04
C THR A 2 -25.35 1.07 -3.20
N ASN A 3 -26.46 0.96 -3.95
CA ASN A 3 -27.00 -0.34 -4.32
C ASN A 3 -26.09 -0.92 -5.44
N LEU A 4 -25.43 -2.02 -5.16
CA LEU A 4 -24.54 -2.70 -6.10
C LEU A 4 -25.30 -3.71 -6.99
N LEU A 5 -26.44 -4.21 -6.48
CA LEU A 5 -27.27 -5.17 -7.21
C LEU A 5 -28.23 -4.45 -8.16
N ARG A 6 -28.34 -4.97 -9.37
CA ARG A 6 -29.32 -4.56 -10.36
C ARG A 6 -30.39 -5.65 -10.49
N ASP A 7 -31.52 -5.31 -11.07
CA ASP A 7 -32.61 -6.27 -11.27
C ASP A 7 -32.16 -7.50 -12.06
N ASP A 8 -31.26 -7.31 -13.03
CA ASP A 8 -30.69 -8.38 -13.85
C ASP A 8 -29.74 -9.32 -13.09
N ASP A 9 -29.25 -8.88 -11.92
CA ASP A 9 -28.38 -9.70 -11.07
C ASP A 9 -29.17 -10.75 -10.25
N VAL A 10 -30.49 -10.65 -10.23
CA VAL A 10 -31.38 -11.57 -9.51
C VAL A 10 -32.27 -12.29 -10.51
N ARG A 11 -32.17 -13.61 -10.57
CA ARG A 11 -32.98 -14.43 -11.46
C ARG A 11 -33.50 -15.69 -10.77
N THR A 12 -34.67 -16.13 -11.18
CA THR A 12 -35.21 -17.44 -10.79
C THR A 12 -34.84 -18.48 -11.83
N VAL A 13 -34.33 -19.61 -11.38
CA VAL A 13 -33.97 -20.77 -12.22
C VAL A 13 -34.74 -21.97 -11.71
N GLU A 14 -35.35 -22.75 -12.60
CA GLU A 14 -36.00 -24.02 -12.28
C GLU A 14 -35.05 -25.16 -12.64
N ASP A 15 -34.85 -26.07 -11.70
CA ASP A 15 -34.06 -27.26 -11.89
C ASP A 15 -34.75 -28.44 -11.18
N GLU A 16 -34.96 -29.53 -11.89
CA GLU A 16 -35.63 -30.74 -11.38
C GLU A 16 -36.99 -30.45 -10.68
N GLY A 17 -37.75 -29.48 -11.18
CA GLY A 17 -39.07 -29.08 -10.62
C GLY A 17 -38.96 -28.24 -9.32
N ARG A 18 -37.77 -27.77 -8.97
CA ARG A 18 -37.51 -26.86 -7.85
C ARG A 18 -37.14 -25.49 -8.37
N GLN A 19 -37.63 -24.47 -7.72
CA GLN A 19 -37.28 -23.08 -8.01
C GLN A 19 -36.14 -22.60 -7.13
N PHE A 20 -35.11 -22.05 -7.76
CA PHE A 20 -33.94 -21.45 -7.11
C PHE A 20 -33.86 -19.96 -7.45
N VAL A 21 -33.54 -19.14 -6.45
CA VAL A 21 -33.19 -17.75 -6.67
C VAL A 21 -31.67 -17.66 -6.77
N VAL A 22 -31.18 -17.24 -7.91
CA VAL A 22 -29.75 -17.03 -8.16
C VAL A 22 -29.47 -15.53 -8.10
N VAL A 23 -28.56 -15.14 -7.24
CA VAL A 23 -28.12 -13.76 -7.08
C VAL A 23 -26.66 -13.65 -7.49
N ASN A 24 -26.37 -12.89 -8.55
CA ASN A 24 -25.01 -12.57 -8.95
C ASN A 24 -24.55 -11.32 -8.19
N VAL A 25 -23.64 -11.48 -7.25
CA VAL A 25 -23.13 -10.36 -6.43
C VAL A 25 -21.84 -9.81 -7.06
N PRO A 26 -21.89 -8.62 -7.70
CA PRO A 26 -20.70 -8.03 -8.30
C PRO A 26 -19.72 -7.60 -7.20
N ARG A 27 -18.43 -7.67 -7.52
CA ARG A 27 -17.40 -7.18 -6.63
C ARG A 27 -17.44 -5.65 -6.56
N ALA A 28 -17.63 -5.09 -5.36
CA ALA A 28 -17.53 -3.66 -5.14
C ALA A 28 -16.13 -3.14 -5.50
N SER A 29 -16.09 -2.09 -6.31
CA SER A 29 -14.85 -1.35 -6.57
C SER A 29 -14.32 -0.68 -5.28
N ARG A 30 -13.07 -0.22 -5.29
CA ARG A 30 -12.48 0.48 -4.15
C ARG A 30 -13.30 1.71 -3.74
N LEU A 31 -13.77 2.49 -4.70
CA LEU A 31 -14.58 3.69 -4.47
C LEU A 31 -16.00 3.41 -3.94
N GLN A 32 -16.48 2.18 -4.10
CA GLN A 32 -17.80 1.76 -3.64
C GLN A 32 -17.77 1.12 -2.24
N ARG A 33 -16.59 0.92 -1.65
CA ARG A 33 -16.45 0.35 -0.30
C ARG A 33 -16.37 1.46 0.73
N PRO A 34 -16.92 1.25 1.95
CA PRO A 34 -17.65 0.07 2.36
C PRO A 34 -19.05 0.00 1.74
N VAL A 35 -19.53 -1.21 1.43
CA VAL A 35 -20.93 -1.46 1.14
C VAL A 35 -21.65 -1.64 2.47
N PHE A 36 -22.70 -0.87 2.69
CA PHE A 36 -23.37 -0.85 3.99
C PHE A 36 -24.88 -0.71 3.87
N VAL A 37 -25.59 -1.17 4.90
CA VAL A 37 -27.04 -1.09 5.05
C VAL A 37 -27.38 0.08 5.97
N GLY A 38 -28.41 0.85 5.63
CA GLY A 38 -28.86 1.99 6.43
C GLY A 38 -28.06 3.28 6.16
N PRO A 39 -28.17 4.30 7.02
CA PRO A 39 -27.64 5.63 6.75
C PRO A 39 -26.16 5.80 7.14
N ASN A 40 -25.62 4.91 7.98
CA ASN A 40 -24.28 5.10 8.56
C ASN A 40 -23.36 3.91 8.27
N PRO A 41 -22.25 4.10 7.54
CA PRO A 41 -21.31 3.03 7.25
C PRO A 41 -20.67 2.41 8.51
N MET A 42 -20.47 3.21 9.56
CA MET A 42 -19.85 2.70 10.80
C MET A 42 -20.69 1.64 11.50
N THR A 43 -22.02 1.69 11.32
CA THR A 43 -22.94 0.75 11.96
C THR A 43 -23.55 -0.26 11.01
N GLY A 44 -23.49 0.01 9.71
CA GLY A 44 -24.17 -0.76 8.66
C GLY A 44 -23.26 -1.62 7.80
N THR A 45 -21.95 -1.64 8.05
CA THR A 45 -21.00 -2.44 7.26
C THR A 45 -20.84 -3.82 7.87
N TYR A 46 -21.07 -4.84 7.03
CA TYR A 46 -20.96 -6.25 7.41
C TYR A 46 -19.99 -6.97 6.47
N ARG A 47 -19.36 -8.01 6.99
CA ARG A 47 -18.60 -8.99 6.20
C ARG A 47 -19.20 -10.38 6.40
N ARG A 48 -19.20 -11.15 5.31
CA ARG A 48 -19.55 -12.57 5.37
C ARG A 48 -18.32 -13.34 5.86
N ALA A 49 -18.48 -14.13 6.89
CA ALA A 49 -17.56 -15.19 7.30
C ALA A 49 -18.28 -16.54 7.22
N GLU A 50 -17.56 -17.63 7.43
CA GLU A 50 -18.07 -19.01 7.23
C GLU A 50 -19.42 -19.29 7.90
N GLU A 51 -19.64 -18.76 9.09
CA GLU A 51 -20.82 -19.04 9.91
C GLU A 51 -21.92 -17.96 9.85
N GLY A 52 -21.66 -16.79 9.27
CA GLY A 52 -22.66 -15.72 9.27
C GLY A 52 -22.16 -14.35 8.80
N ASP A 53 -23.02 -13.35 8.99
CA ASP A 53 -22.71 -11.96 8.70
C ASP A 53 -22.25 -11.27 9.98
N TYR A 54 -21.01 -10.78 9.98
CA TYR A 54 -20.40 -10.10 11.11
C TYR A 54 -20.27 -8.62 10.82
N ARG A 55 -20.67 -7.80 11.75
CA ARG A 55 -20.45 -6.37 11.66
C ARG A 55 -18.96 -6.08 11.68
N CYS A 56 -18.50 -5.25 10.73
CA CYS A 56 -17.13 -4.78 10.71
C CYS A 56 -16.83 -3.89 11.92
N SER A 57 -15.61 -3.97 12.44
CA SER A 57 -15.14 -3.04 13.46
C SER A 57 -15.01 -1.62 12.90
N ASP A 58 -15.03 -0.64 13.78
CA ASP A 58 -14.88 0.77 13.39
C ASP A 58 -13.54 1.00 12.64
N ASP A 59 -12.47 0.31 13.03
CA ASP A 59 -11.18 0.40 12.37
C ASP A 59 -11.17 -0.20 10.96
N GLU A 60 -11.88 -1.33 10.75
CA GLU A 60 -12.06 -1.90 9.42
C GLU A 60 -12.82 -0.93 8.50
N VAL A 61 -13.87 -0.31 9.00
CA VAL A 61 -14.67 0.66 8.23
C VAL A 61 -13.86 1.91 7.92
N ARG A 62 -13.11 2.46 8.88
CA ARG A 62 -12.21 3.62 8.66
C ARG A 62 -11.16 3.32 7.60
N ARG A 63 -10.57 2.12 7.60
CA ARG A 63 -9.62 1.70 6.55
C ARG A 63 -10.29 1.66 5.19
N MET A 64 -11.49 1.08 5.07
CA MET A 64 -12.23 1.06 3.80
C MET A 64 -12.56 2.46 3.28
N LEU A 65 -12.91 3.39 4.19
CA LEU A 65 -13.16 4.79 3.83
C LEU A 65 -11.88 5.52 3.40
N ALA A 66 -10.77 5.27 4.08
CA ALA A 66 -9.47 5.80 3.69
C ALA A 66 -9.01 5.27 2.31
N ASP A 67 -9.32 3.99 2.03
CA ASP A 67 -9.04 3.37 0.73
C ASP A 67 -9.88 3.90 -0.44
N GLN A 68 -10.94 4.70 -0.19
CA GLN A 68 -11.71 5.35 -1.24
C GLN A 68 -10.96 6.47 -1.98
N SER A 69 -9.82 6.91 -1.46
CA SER A 69 -9.00 7.92 -2.13
C SER A 69 -8.62 7.47 -3.54
N ASP A 70 -8.83 8.32 -4.54
CA ASP A 70 -8.39 8.10 -5.92
C ASP A 70 -6.87 8.08 -6.04
N THR A 71 -6.18 8.68 -5.06
CA THR A 71 -4.73 8.68 -4.97
C THR A 71 -4.28 7.50 -4.10
N PRO A 72 -3.47 6.57 -4.62
CA PRO A 72 -2.86 5.51 -3.83
C PRO A 72 -2.14 6.08 -2.61
N ALA A 73 -2.23 5.42 -1.45
CA ALA A 73 -1.63 5.91 -0.21
C ALA A 73 -0.11 6.13 -0.33
N ASP A 74 0.57 5.29 -1.09
CA ASP A 74 2.00 5.38 -1.37
C ASP A 74 2.38 6.56 -2.27
N SER A 75 1.43 7.08 -3.06
CA SER A 75 1.61 8.26 -3.93
C SER A 75 1.30 9.59 -3.23
N GLN A 76 0.83 9.57 -1.99
CA GLN A 76 0.56 10.77 -1.22
C GLN A 76 1.85 11.51 -0.91
N ILE A 77 1.82 12.85 -1.06
CA ILE A 77 2.93 13.71 -0.66
C ILE A 77 2.89 13.85 0.86
N VAL A 78 4.02 13.63 1.51
CA VAL A 78 4.18 13.87 2.94
C VAL A 78 4.61 15.32 3.11
N GLU A 79 3.77 16.11 3.79
CA GLU A 79 4.04 17.53 4.01
C GLU A 79 5.35 17.73 4.77
N HIS A 80 6.13 18.72 4.35
CA HIS A 80 7.42 19.12 4.91
C HIS A 80 8.58 18.15 4.63
N PHE A 81 8.36 17.08 3.88
CA PHE A 81 9.41 16.16 3.46
C PHE A 81 9.74 16.34 1.98
N GLY A 82 11.02 16.20 1.63
CA GLY A 82 11.50 16.42 0.27
C GLY A 82 12.81 15.68 -0.03
N GLN A 83 13.55 16.16 -1.03
CA GLN A 83 14.82 15.54 -1.43
C GLN A 83 15.86 15.44 -0.29
N PRO A 84 16.01 16.40 0.64
CA PRO A 84 16.97 16.30 1.74
C PRO A 84 16.72 15.14 2.69
N ASP A 85 15.48 14.61 2.72
CA ASP A 85 15.06 13.52 3.57
C ASP A 85 15.41 12.14 2.97
N PHE A 86 15.90 12.11 1.74
CA PHE A 86 16.41 10.89 1.12
C PHE A 86 17.89 10.70 1.45
N ASP A 87 18.28 9.43 1.62
CA ASP A 87 19.68 9.05 1.78
C ASP A 87 20.41 9.06 0.42
N PRO A 88 21.42 9.92 0.23
CA PRO A 88 22.11 10.03 -1.04
C PRO A 88 22.87 8.74 -1.42
N GLU A 89 23.31 7.97 -0.44
CA GLU A 89 23.99 6.70 -0.69
C GLU A 89 23.00 5.67 -1.25
N THR A 90 21.80 5.58 -0.68
CA THR A 90 20.72 4.72 -1.21
C THR A 90 20.36 5.11 -2.65
N VAL A 91 20.21 6.40 -2.93
CA VAL A 91 19.91 6.89 -4.29
C VAL A 91 21.04 6.53 -5.26
N ARG A 92 22.30 6.66 -4.84
CA ARG A 92 23.48 6.28 -5.63
C ARG A 92 23.51 4.78 -5.94
N GLN A 93 23.24 3.95 -4.93
CA GLN A 93 23.20 2.48 -5.09
C GLN A 93 22.05 2.05 -6.02
N TYR A 94 20.88 2.68 -5.90
CA TYR A 94 19.77 2.46 -6.83
C TYR A 94 20.17 2.80 -8.26
N ARG A 95 20.80 3.95 -8.49
CA ARG A 95 21.31 4.39 -9.80
C ARG A 95 22.30 3.39 -10.40
N ASN A 96 23.23 2.89 -9.60
CA ASN A 96 24.21 1.88 -10.03
C ASN A 96 23.51 0.57 -10.44
N ARG A 97 22.53 0.12 -9.66
CA ARG A 97 21.77 -1.09 -9.98
C ARG A 97 20.88 -0.91 -11.21
N PHE A 98 20.31 0.26 -11.38
CA PHE A 98 19.55 0.63 -12.58
C PHE A 98 20.47 0.62 -13.81
N ALA A 99 21.65 1.24 -13.74
CA ALA A 99 22.63 1.25 -14.82
C ALA A 99 23.10 -0.17 -15.20
N SER A 100 23.28 -1.06 -14.23
CA SER A 100 23.65 -2.45 -14.49
C SER A 100 22.60 -3.23 -15.27
N ARG A 101 21.31 -2.87 -15.12
CA ARG A 101 20.20 -3.55 -15.80
C ARG A 101 19.81 -2.89 -17.13
N ALA A 102 20.01 -1.60 -17.25
CA ALA A 102 19.61 -0.79 -18.40
C ALA A 102 20.62 0.33 -18.63
N PRO A 103 21.85 0.02 -19.11
CA PRO A 103 22.96 0.98 -19.18
C PRO A 103 22.69 2.19 -20.08
N ASP A 104 21.87 2.01 -21.13
CA ASP A 104 21.55 3.06 -22.09
C ASP A 104 20.25 3.81 -21.76
N HIS A 105 19.69 3.63 -20.56
CA HIS A 105 18.43 4.26 -20.21
C HIS A 105 18.60 5.78 -20.01
N PRO A 106 17.78 6.64 -20.69
CA PRO A 106 17.97 8.09 -20.69
C PRO A 106 17.83 8.72 -19.28
N TRP A 107 17.16 8.08 -18.35
CA TRP A 107 17.04 8.59 -16.97
C TRP A 107 18.36 8.55 -16.20
N LEU A 108 19.33 7.77 -16.64
CA LEU A 108 20.66 7.73 -16.01
C LEU A 108 21.45 9.01 -16.22
N LEU A 109 21.08 9.81 -17.22
CA LEU A 109 21.68 11.13 -17.50
C LEU A 109 21.07 12.25 -16.63
N LEU A 110 19.99 11.98 -15.92
CA LEU A 110 19.34 12.97 -15.07
C LEU A 110 20.08 13.11 -13.73
N ASP A 111 20.06 14.32 -13.19
CA ASP A 111 20.42 14.57 -11.79
C ASP A 111 19.43 13.87 -10.84
N ASP A 112 19.76 13.82 -9.55
CA ASP A 112 18.98 13.07 -8.57
C ASP A 112 17.53 13.56 -8.44
N ALA A 113 17.31 14.87 -8.37
CA ALA A 113 15.94 15.39 -8.22
C ALA A 113 15.02 15.07 -9.42
N PRO A 114 15.44 15.30 -10.69
CA PRO A 114 14.69 14.84 -11.85
C PRO A 114 14.50 13.32 -11.91
N LEU A 115 15.50 12.53 -11.54
CA LEU A 115 15.41 11.07 -11.48
C LEU A 115 14.35 10.65 -10.46
N LEU A 116 14.42 11.17 -9.24
CA LEU A 116 13.49 10.88 -8.16
C LEU A 116 12.05 11.28 -8.52
N THR A 117 11.89 12.38 -9.29
CA THR A 117 10.60 12.78 -9.84
C THR A 117 10.08 11.77 -10.87
N LYS A 118 10.93 11.25 -11.76
CA LYS A 118 10.57 10.20 -12.72
C LYS A 118 10.17 8.89 -12.03
N LEU A 119 10.79 8.60 -10.89
CA LEU A 119 10.46 7.44 -10.05
C LEU A 119 9.24 7.68 -9.15
N SER A 120 8.63 8.85 -9.22
CA SER A 120 7.53 9.25 -8.34
C SER A 120 7.89 9.29 -6.84
N ALA A 121 9.17 9.32 -6.52
CA ALA A 121 9.66 9.51 -5.16
C ALA A 121 9.49 10.98 -4.72
N LEU A 122 9.66 11.92 -5.66
CA LEU A 122 9.26 13.32 -5.54
C LEU A 122 8.05 13.59 -6.43
N ARG A 123 7.12 14.37 -5.95
CA ARG A 123 5.89 14.70 -6.68
C ARG A 123 5.47 16.14 -6.42
N ARG A 124 4.78 16.71 -7.42
CA ARG A 124 4.02 17.94 -7.29
C ARG A 124 2.54 17.65 -7.52
N ASP A 125 1.71 18.03 -6.55
CA ASP A 125 0.26 18.04 -6.72
C ASP A 125 -0.12 19.29 -7.54
N ARG A 126 -0.74 19.06 -8.70
CA ARG A 126 -1.13 20.16 -9.61
C ARG A 126 -2.34 20.94 -9.11
N ALA A 127 -3.18 20.34 -8.28
CA ALA A 127 -4.38 21.00 -7.76
C ALA A 127 -4.05 21.95 -6.61
N THR A 128 -3.16 21.52 -5.71
CA THR A 128 -2.79 22.27 -4.51
C THR A 128 -1.48 23.04 -4.67
N GLY A 129 -0.63 22.65 -5.64
CA GLY A 129 0.73 23.17 -5.80
C GLY A 129 1.74 22.60 -4.80
N LEU A 130 1.31 21.70 -3.91
CA LEU A 130 2.18 21.07 -2.94
C LEU A 130 3.25 20.22 -3.64
N GLU A 131 4.50 20.40 -3.24
CA GLU A 131 5.65 19.62 -3.72
C GLU A 131 6.32 18.93 -2.53
N GLY A 132 6.76 17.68 -2.73
CA GLY A 132 7.46 16.97 -1.66
C GLY A 132 7.73 15.52 -1.97
N ALA A 133 8.30 14.85 -0.96
CA ALA A 133 8.51 13.41 -0.98
C ALA A 133 7.16 12.67 -0.88
N THR A 134 7.03 11.61 -1.65
CA THR A 134 5.89 10.70 -1.51
C THR A 134 6.16 9.65 -0.43
N VAL A 135 5.10 9.03 0.08
CA VAL A 135 5.24 7.88 0.99
C VAL A 135 6.11 6.80 0.35
N ALA A 136 5.89 6.46 -0.93
CA ALA A 136 6.73 5.50 -1.66
C ALA A 136 8.18 5.95 -1.76
N GLY A 137 8.41 7.25 -1.99
CA GLY A 137 9.77 7.82 -2.04
C GLY A 137 10.52 7.68 -0.73
N LEU A 138 9.85 8.03 0.38
CA LEU A 138 10.42 7.87 1.73
C LEU A 138 10.67 6.39 2.05
N LEU A 139 9.71 5.51 1.78
CA LEU A 139 9.90 4.07 2.01
C LEU A 139 11.09 3.51 1.24
N MET A 140 11.34 3.96 0.00
CA MET A 140 12.40 3.44 -0.84
C MET A 140 13.77 4.08 -0.57
N PHE A 141 13.81 5.37 -0.27
CA PHE A 141 15.05 6.15 -0.26
C PHE A 141 15.25 6.99 1.01
N GLY A 142 14.27 6.97 1.93
CA GLY A 142 14.30 7.82 3.11
C GLY A 142 15.45 7.49 4.06
N ARG A 143 15.95 8.53 4.73
CA ARG A 143 16.82 8.39 5.89
C ARG A 143 16.03 7.84 7.07
N PHE A 144 16.71 7.20 7.99
CA PHE A 144 16.09 6.59 9.17
C PHE A 144 15.21 7.56 9.96
N GLU A 145 15.71 8.78 10.21
CA GLU A 145 14.97 9.80 10.96
C GLU A 145 13.70 10.22 10.19
N ALA A 146 13.82 10.46 8.90
CA ALA A 146 12.69 10.84 8.05
C ALA A 146 11.61 9.75 8.01
N LEU A 147 12.02 8.48 7.91
CA LEU A 147 11.09 7.35 7.97
C LEU A 147 10.36 7.27 9.30
N ARG A 148 11.09 7.43 10.41
CA ARG A 148 10.50 7.37 11.74
C ARG A 148 9.51 8.51 11.98
N ASP A 149 9.84 9.71 11.52
CA ASP A 149 9.02 10.90 11.76
C ASP A 149 7.79 10.93 10.83
N ALA A 150 7.96 10.55 9.55
CA ALA A 150 6.86 10.52 8.57
C ALA A 150 5.96 9.30 8.71
N LEU A 151 6.51 8.16 9.07
CA LEU A 151 5.86 6.85 9.06
C LEU A 151 6.13 6.07 10.37
N PRO A 152 5.64 6.56 11.52
CA PRO A 152 6.01 6.00 12.83
C PRO A 152 5.60 4.54 13.04
N GLY A 153 4.67 4.03 12.22
CA GLY A 153 4.28 2.61 12.22
C GLY A 153 5.09 1.73 11.29
N PHE A 154 6.03 2.30 10.51
CA PHE A 154 6.84 1.53 9.59
C PHE A 154 7.91 0.73 10.33
N HIS A 155 7.97 -0.57 10.06
CA HIS A 155 8.96 -1.47 10.61
C HIS A 155 9.22 -2.61 9.63
N VAL A 156 10.50 -2.98 9.48
CA VAL A 156 10.94 -4.13 8.68
C VAL A 156 11.63 -5.15 9.60
N ASP A 157 11.29 -6.41 9.43
CA ASP A 157 11.86 -7.53 10.20
C ASP A 157 11.85 -8.77 9.29
N TYR A 158 13.00 -9.14 8.76
CA TYR A 158 13.17 -10.38 8.02
C TYR A 158 13.67 -11.47 8.98
N ARG A 159 13.07 -12.62 8.89
CA ARG A 159 13.41 -13.79 9.70
C ARG A 159 13.46 -15.01 8.80
N GLU A 160 14.58 -15.67 8.79
CA GLU A 160 14.77 -16.93 8.12
C GLU A 160 14.92 -18.07 9.12
N ARG A 161 14.28 -19.19 8.86
CA ARG A 161 14.42 -20.39 9.66
C ARG A 161 14.59 -21.59 8.74
N LEU A 162 15.83 -22.00 8.53
CA LEU A 162 16.21 -23.18 7.75
C LEU A 162 16.46 -24.43 8.60
N SER A 163 16.54 -24.27 9.92
CA SER A 163 16.79 -25.38 10.86
C SER A 163 15.48 -25.92 11.45
N ASP A 164 15.36 -27.24 11.50
CA ASP A 164 14.27 -27.94 12.20
C ASP A 164 14.54 -28.07 13.72
N ASP A 165 15.72 -27.66 14.19
CA ASP A 165 16.07 -27.67 15.62
C ASP A 165 15.23 -26.62 16.35
N PRO A 166 14.41 -27.01 17.35
CA PRO A 166 13.60 -26.09 18.15
C PRO A 166 14.42 -25.06 18.94
N ALA A 167 15.69 -25.35 19.23
CA ALA A 167 16.60 -24.44 19.93
C ALA A 167 17.06 -23.29 19.01
N VAL A 168 17.01 -23.46 17.70
CA VAL A 168 17.36 -22.42 16.71
C VAL A 168 16.12 -21.60 16.41
N ARG A 169 16.05 -20.41 16.99
CA ARG A 169 14.91 -19.49 16.81
C ARG A 169 14.88 -18.90 15.41
N TRP A 170 16.04 -18.49 14.89
CA TRP A 170 16.24 -17.94 13.54
C TRP A 170 17.58 -18.41 13.00
N THR A 171 17.65 -18.70 11.71
CA THR A 171 18.90 -18.97 11.00
C THR A 171 19.54 -17.67 10.57
N ASP A 172 18.72 -16.71 10.16
CA ASP A 172 19.11 -15.35 9.83
C ASP A 172 18.01 -14.36 10.23
N ARG A 173 18.40 -13.12 10.50
CA ARG A 173 17.46 -12.05 10.85
C ARG A 173 18.03 -10.70 10.47
N VAL A 174 17.25 -9.92 9.70
CA VAL A 174 17.54 -8.53 9.38
C VAL A 174 16.53 -7.63 10.06
N VAL A 175 17.01 -6.76 10.91
CA VAL A 175 16.20 -5.77 11.64
C VAL A 175 16.91 -4.42 11.62
N PRO A 176 16.19 -3.33 11.87
CA PRO A 176 16.81 -2.02 12.13
C PRO A 176 17.78 -2.09 13.31
N ASP A 177 19.08 -1.94 13.05
CA ASP A 177 20.13 -1.99 14.06
C ASP A 177 21.02 -0.72 14.09
N GLY A 178 20.68 0.27 13.24
CA GLY A 178 21.40 1.53 13.11
C GLY A 178 22.61 1.49 12.19
N THR A 179 22.88 0.36 11.52
CA THR A 179 23.97 0.25 10.54
C THR A 179 23.53 0.64 9.14
N TRP A 180 22.23 0.81 8.92
CA TRP A 180 21.60 1.15 7.65
C TRP A 180 20.34 2.01 7.85
N GLU A 181 19.81 2.63 6.80
CA GLU A 181 18.73 3.62 6.87
C GLU A 181 17.32 3.03 7.04
N ASN A 182 17.18 1.73 7.14
CA ASN A 182 15.92 1.01 7.29
C ASN A 182 14.90 1.24 6.15
N ASN A 183 15.35 1.80 5.03
CA ASN A 183 14.50 1.93 3.86
C ASN A 183 14.37 0.60 3.11
N LEU A 184 13.32 0.48 2.30
CA LEU A 184 13.05 -0.77 1.60
C LEU A 184 14.13 -1.13 0.59
N PHE A 185 14.79 -0.15 -0.03
CA PHE A 185 15.84 -0.46 -0.99
C PHE A 185 17.03 -1.15 -0.32
N GLN A 186 17.51 -0.62 0.80
CA GLN A 186 18.61 -1.24 1.56
C GLN A 186 18.21 -2.57 2.19
N PHE A 187 16.93 -2.70 2.62
CA PHE A 187 16.40 -3.95 3.15
C PHE A 187 16.45 -5.12 2.14
N TYR A 188 16.35 -4.83 0.83
CA TYR A 188 16.40 -5.83 -0.24
C TYR A 188 17.78 -6.01 -0.88
N LEU A 189 18.83 -5.37 -0.40
CA LEU A 189 20.19 -5.56 -0.88
C LEU A 189 20.89 -6.73 -0.22
#